data_435903ea01f3173acba39885177f84ac
#
_entry.id   435903ea01f3173acba39885177f84ac
#
_cell.length_a   1.000
_cell.length_b   1.000
_cell.length_c   1.000
_cell.angle_alpha   90.00
_cell.angle_beta   90.00
_cell.angle_gamma   90.00
#
_symmetry.space_group_name_H-M   'P 1'
#
loop_
_entity.id
_entity.type
_entity.pdbx_description
1 polymer ?
#
loop_
_entity_poly.entity_id
_entity_poly.type
_entity_poly.pdbx_seq_one_letter_code
_entity_poly.pdbx_strand_id
1 'polypeptide(L)'
;MKKGLLTGLLLFGIFFGAGNLIFPPALGVSSGQNFWPAIFGFVVSGVGIAIVTLIVGTLNPNGYGAEMDEKISPLFSTVYLVLLYLSIGPLFAIPRTAATAFDIGVAPVVSESSLPWLLIFTTIYFVCAFLLAVNPTKILDSVGKILTPMFAILIVVLVILGIMKFNNAGTAAPTYETTSLAFGTGFIEGYQTLDALASVAFCIIAMSALKQLGFKDKKEYLYSVWIAGIVTGIGFSILYIGLGLLGNKFAVPAEVIANAKINKGAFVLSESTRAIFGNYGSIFLGVMVILTCFTTTVGLIVATSEFFNKKFPQLSYKTYTIIFTLVGFGIANIGLQDVIKFSVPMLLFLYPITIALVLIVIINKYVALSKLGMQLTMCVVTLISIVTVIGSTFKVEAINNVIAKLPLAAESLAWLLPTIVCLVISTVLPNRQKGKVYDFNEL
;
A
#
# COMPACT_ATOMS: atom_id res chain seq x y z
N MET A 1 -20.90 7.83 16.31
CA MET A 1 -19.57 7.54 16.86
C MET A 1 -19.25 6.04 16.88
N LYS A 2 -20.06 5.15 17.50
CA LYS A 2 -19.80 3.69 17.49
C LYS A 2 -19.67 3.08 16.10
N LYS A 3 -20.53 3.45 15.14
CA LYS A 3 -20.47 2.95 13.76
C LYS A 3 -19.15 3.32 13.08
N GLY A 4 -18.71 4.57 13.18
CA GLY A 4 -17.44 5.02 12.60
C GLY A 4 -16.23 4.33 13.22
N LEU A 5 -16.23 4.10 14.55
CA LEU A 5 -15.16 3.35 15.23
C LEU A 5 -15.09 1.90 14.73
N LEU A 6 -16.22 1.21 14.67
CA LEU A 6 -16.29 -0.17 14.16
C LEU A 6 -15.81 -0.26 12.70
N THR A 7 -16.24 0.69 11.87
CA THR A 7 -15.77 0.74 10.46
C THR A 7 -14.28 1.02 10.38
N GLY A 8 -13.74 1.92 11.22
CA GLY A 8 -12.30 2.20 11.26
C GLY A 8 -11.48 0.96 11.63
N LEU A 9 -11.92 0.18 12.60
CA LEU A 9 -11.28 -1.09 12.97
C LEU A 9 -11.40 -2.14 11.85
N LEU A 10 -12.53 -2.18 11.16
CA LEU A 10 -12.71 -3.06 10.01
C LEU A 10 -11.76 -2.69 8.86
N LEU A 11 -11.68 -1.39 8.53
CA LEU A 11 -10.78 -0.87 7.50
C LEU A 11 -9.31 -1.11 7.86
N PHE A 12 -8.94 -0.90 9.13
CA PHE A 12 -7.62 -1.24 9.62
C PHE A 12 -7.27 -2.71 9.31
N GLY A 13 -8.21 -3.63 9.55
CA GLY A 13 -8.01 -5.05 9.25
C GLY A 13 -7.90 -5.36 7.75
N ILE A 14 -8.67 -4.67 6.90
CA ILE A 14 -8.63 -4.87 5.44
C ILE A 14 -7.29 -4.41 4.85
N PHE A 15 -6.76 -3.28 5.33
CA PHE A 15 -5.49 -2.73 4.83
C PHE A 15 -4.26 -3.37 5.45
N PHE A 16 -4.41 -4.07 6.59
CA PHE A 16 -3.28 -4.63 7.31
C PHE A 16 -2.69 -5.84 6.58
N GLY A 17 -1.56 -5.64 5.92
CA GLY A 17 -0.90 -6.65 5.09
C GLY A 17 0.61 -6.76 5.32
N ALA A 18 1.26 -7.60 4.53
CA ALA A 18 2.69 -7.88 4.61
C ALA A 18 3.57 -6.62 4.55
N GLY A 19 3.23 -5.68 3.66
CA GLY A 19 3.99 -4.44 3.48
C GLY A 19 4.05 -3.58 4.73
N ASN A 20 2.93 -3.50 5.43
CA ASN A 20 2.79 -2.72 6.66
C ASN A 20 3.67 -3.23 7.80
N LEU A 21 4.13 -4.48 7.70
CA LEU A 21 5.01 -5.11 8.69
C LEU A 21 6.49 -4.90 8.38
N ILE A 22 6.89 -5.00 7.12
CA ILE A 22 8.31 -5.08 6.75
C ILE A 22 8.93 -3.73 6.39
N PHE A 23 8.17 -2.79 5.81
CA PHE A 23 8.76 -1.53 5.36
C PHE A 23 9.08 -0.54 6.48
N PRO A 24 8.21 -0.32 7.50
CA PRO A 24 8.57 0.59 8.59
C PRO A 24 9.84 0.19 9.34
N PRO A 25 10.05 -1.09 9.77
CA PRO A 25 11.31 -1.44 10.42
C PRO A 25 12.51 -1.38 9.47
N ALA A 26 12.35 -1.69 8.18
CA ALA A 26 13.44 -1.54 7.19
C ALA A 26 13.88 -0.08 7.05
N LEU A 27 12.92 0.86 6.97
CA LEU A 27 13.18 2.30 7.01
C LEU A 27 13.90 2.69 8.30
N GLY A 28 13.45 2.17 9.45
CA GLY A 28 14.07 2.42 10.75
C GLY A 28 15.55 2.05 10.78
N VAL A 29 15.91 0.86 10.25
CA VAL A 29 17.31 0.42 10.12
C VAL A 29 18.14 1.36 9.26
N SER A 30 17.57 1.88 8.18
CA SER A 30 18.31 2.66 7.17
C SER A 30 18.39 4.15 7.49
N SER A 31 17.48 4.69 8.29
CA SER A 31 17.34 6.13 8.54
C SER A 31 18.29 6.69 9.62
N GLY A 32 18.83 5.85 10.50
CA GLY A 32 19.77 6.27 11.54
C GLY A 32 19.25 7.48 12.33
N GLN A 33 20.08 8.54 12.44
CA GLN A 33 19.74 9.77 13.16
C GLN A 33 18.60 10.59 12.49
N ASN A 34 18.35 10.40 11.20
CA ASN A 34 17.28 11.07 10.45
C ASN A 34 15.97 10.28 10.42
N PHE A 35 15.74 9.44 11.45
CA PHE A 35 14.53 8.64 11.58
C PHE A 35 13.23 9.45 11.52
N TRP A 36 13.15 10.56 12.26
CA TRP A 36 11.90 11.31 12.36
C TRP A 36 11.44 11.93 11.04
N PRO A 37 12.29 12.64 10.26
CA PRO A 37 11.87 13.10 8.95
C PRO A 37 11.54 11.94 8.00
N ALA A 38 12.28 10.82 8.05
CA ALA A 38 12.00 9.65 7.22
C ALA A 38 10.64 9.03 7.53
N ILE A 39 10.35 8.74 8.80
CA ILE A 39 9.08 8.11 9.20
C ILE A 39 7.90 9.07 9.00
N PHE A 40 8.10 10.38 9.13
CA PHE A 40 7.06 11.36 8.82
C PHE A 40 6.70 11.33 7.33
N GLY A 41 7.69 11.31 6.41
CA GLY A 41 7.45 11.14 4.98
C GLY A 41 6.70 9.85 4.67
N PHE A 42 7.12 8.74 5.30
CA PHE A 42 6.47 7.43 5.17
C PHE A 42 5.01 7.43 5.63
N VAL A 43 4.71 8.03 6.78
CA VAL A 43 3.33 8.13 7.31
C VAL A 43 2.47 9.02 6.43
N VAL A 44 3.01 10.13 5.92
CA VAL A 44 2.26 11.02 5.01
C VAL A 44 1.83 10.27 3.75
N SER A 45 2.73 9.53 3.12
CA SER A 45 2.41 8.80 1.88
C SER A 45 1.68 7.48 2.11
N GLY A 46 2.14 6.67 3.05
CA GLY A 46 1.57 5.33 3.30
C GLY A 46 0.24 5.38 4.05
N VAL A 47 0.04 6.37 4.95
CA VAL A 47 -1.21 6.48 5.72
C VAL A 47 -2.04 7.66 5.25
N GLY A 48 -1.45 8.87 5.21
CA GLY A 48 -2.19 10.09 4.92
C GLY A 48 -2.89 10.04 3.56
N ILE A 49 -2.14 9.77 2.50
CA ILE A 49 -2.69 9.66 1.14
C ILE A 49 -3.68 8.51 1.03
N ALA A 50 -3.38 7.35 1.63
CA ALA A 50 -4.27 6.20 1.60
C ALA A 50 -5.65 6.51 2.23
N ILE A 51 -5.67 7.13 3.40
CA ILE A 51 -6.91 7.49 4.09
C ILE A 51 -7.69 8.56 3.32
N VAL A 52 -7.01 9.58 2.81
CA VAL A 52 -7.67 10.61 1.97
C VAL A 52 -8.25 9.97 0.72
N THR A 53 -7.50 9.10 0.04
CA THR A 53 -7.97 8.36 -1.14
C THR A 53 -9.21 7.54 -0.80
N LEU A 54 -9.20 6.81 0.31
CA LEU A 54 -10.33 6.00 0.73
C LEU A 54 -11.58 6.87 0.99
N ILE A 55 -11.44 7.93 1.81
CA ILE A 55 -12.55 8.83 2.15
C ILE A 55 -13.15 9.43 0.89
N VAL A 56 -12.33 9.96 -0.01
CA VAL A 56 -12.78 10.58 -1.26
C VAL A 56 -13.49 9.57 -2.15
N GLY A 57 -12.97 8.35 -2.26
CA GLY A 57 -13.58 7.27 -3.03
C GLY A 57 -14.96 6.84 -2.51
N THR A 58 -15.20 6.91 -1.19
CA THR A 58 -16.51 6.57 -0.60
C THR A 58 -17.58 7.66 -0.80
N LEU A 59 -17.22 8.81 -1.37
CA LEU A 59 -18.15 9.90 -1.69
C LEU A 59 -18.77 9.78 -3.09
N ASN A 60 -18.35 8.79 -3.88
CA ASN A 60 -18.92 8.47 -5.18
C ASN A 60 -19.40 7.00 -5.19
N PRO A 61 -20.71 6.74 -5.46
CA PRO A 61 -21.27 5.39 -5.42
C PRO A 61 -20.62 4.43 -6.44
N ASN A 62 -20.04 4.97 -7.50
CA ASN A 62 -19.38 4.21 -8.54
C ASN A 62 -17.83 4.24 -8.42
N GLY A 63 -17.30 4.84 -7.35
CA GLY A 63 -15.87 4.91 -7.06
C GLY A 63 -15.06 5.72 -8.06
N TYR A 64 -13.73 5.52 -8.04
CA TYR A 64 -12.80 6.27 -8.87
C TYR A 64 -12.90 6.00 -10.38
N GLY A 65 -13.39 4.82 -10.79
CA GLY A 65 -13.58 4.51 -12.20
C GLY A 65 -14.51 5.51 -12.88
N ALA A 66 -15.68 5.75 -12.29
CA ALA A 66 -16.65 6.71 -12.81
C ALA A 66 -16.12 8.15 -12.79
N GLU A 67 -15.38 8.54 -11.74
CA GLU A 67 -14.74 9.86 -11.68
C GLU A 67 -13.76 10.07 -12.85
N MET A 68 -12.96 9.07 -13.16
CA MET A 68 -12.00 9.14 -14.28
C MET A 68 -12.69 9.12 -15.62
N ASP A 69 -13.73 8.30 -15.80
CA ASP A 69 -14.50 8.22 -17.05
C ASP A 69 -15.12 9.58 -17.41
N GLU A 70 -15.68 10.27 -16.41
CA GLU A 70 -16.32 11.58 -16.58
C GLU A 70 -15.32 12.71 -16.79
N LYS A 71 -14.31 12.79 -15.91
CA LYS A 71 -13.39 13.94 -15.80
C LYS A 71 -12.20 13.85 -16.75
N ILE A 72 -11.76 12.64 -17.10
CA ILE A 72 -10.56 12.43 -17.91
C ILE A 72 -10.93 11.70 -19.20
N SER A 73 -10.92 10.37 -19.20
CA SER A 73 -11.42 9.56 -20.32
C SER A 73 -11.63 8.10 -19.92
N PRO A 74 -12.57 7.37 -20.56
CA PRO A 74 -12.80 5.94 -20.31
C PRO A 74 -11.58 5.06 -20.63
N LEU A 75 -10.80 5.44 -21.65
CA LEU A 75 -9.58 4.71 -22.01
C LEU A 75 -8.53 4.83 -20.91
N PHE A 76 -8.27 6.05 -20.43
CA PHE A 76 -7.33 6.30 -19.34
C PHE A 76 -7.74 5.56 -18.06
N SER A 77 -9.02 5.66 -17.69
CA SER A 77 -9.61 4.95 -16.56
C SER A 77 -9.35 3.44 -16.63
N THR A 78 -9.63 2.85 -17.81
CA THR A 78 -9.45 1.41 -18.02
C THR A 78 -7.98 1.00 -17.88
N VAL A 79 -7.07 1.70 -18.56
CA VAL A 79 -5.63 1.40 -18.51
C VAL A 79 -5.10 1.55 -17.07
N TYR A 80 -5.43 2.66 -16.41
CA TYR A 80 -4.99 2.92 -15.03
C TYR A 80 -5.51 1.84 -14.06
N LEU A 81 -6.80 1.51 -14.10
CA LEU A 81 -7.37 0.50 -13.21
C LEU A 81 -6.82 -0.90 -13.48
N VAL A 82 -6.59 -1.27 -14.75
CA VAL A 82 -5.94 -2.54 -15.09
C VAL A 82 -4.54 -2.62 -14.48
N LEU A 83 -3.72 -1.59 -14.66
CA LEU A 83 -2.36 -1.55 -14.10
C LEU A 83 -2.40 -1.55 -12.57
N LEU A 84 -3.34 -0.82 -11.96
CA LEU A 84 -3.54 -0.79 -10.52
C LEU A 84 -3.90 -2.19 -9.97
N TYR A 85 -4.94 -2.83 -10.54
CA TYR A 85 -5.37 -4.15 -10.07
C TYR A 85 -4.34 -5.24 -10.32
N LEU A 86 -3.58 -5.18 -11.41
CA LEU A 86 -2.45 -6.08 -11.62
C LEU A 86 -1.35 -5.86 -10.57
N SER A 87 -1.10 -4.60 -10.18
CA SER A 87 -0.06 -4.26 -9.19
C SER A 87 -0.41 -4.70 -7.78
N ILE A 88 -1.64 -4.42 -7.31
CA ILE A 88 -2.12 -4.90 -6.01
C ILE A 88 -2.52 -6.38 -6.03
N GLY A 89 -2.59 -6.99 -7.21
CA GLY A 89 -2.92 -8.37 -7.46
C GLY A 89 -1.68 -9.22 -7.78
N PRO A 90 -1.70 -9.91 -8.91
CA PRO A 90 -0.77 -11.00 -9.21
C PRO A 90 0.68 -10.57 -9.43
N LEU A 91 0.96 -9.30 -9.76
CA LEU A 91 2.32 -8.90 -10.09
C LEU A 91 3.17 -8.59 -8.84
N PHE A 92 2.58 -7.95 -7.81
CA PHE A 92 3.39 -7.51 -6.66
C PHE A 92 2.80 -7.85 -5.30
N ALA A 93 1.56 -7.46 -4.95
CA ALA A 93 1.09 -7.64 -3.58
C ALA A 93 0.86 -9.13 -3.24
N ILE A 94 0.21 -9.90 -4.11
CA ILE A 94 -0.02 -11.34 -3.90
C ILE A 94 1.30 -12.12 -3.73
N PRO A 95 2.29 -12.05 -4.64
CA PRO A 95 3.55 -12.76 -4.46
C PRO A 95 4.33 -12.27 -3.24
N ARG A 96 4.28 -10.97 -2.95
CA ARG A 96 4.95 -10.39 -1.78
C ARG A 96 4.39 -10.91 -0.46
N THR A 97 3.07 -11.10 -0.34
CA THR A 97 2.48 -11.68 0.88
C THR A 97 2.97 -13.09 1.14
N ALA A 98 3.04 -13.93 0.11
CA ALA A 98 3.56 -15.29 0.23
C ALA A 98 5.06 -15.32 0.59
N ALA A 99 5.86 -14.50 -0.09
CA ALA A 99 7.30 -14.41 0.19
C ALA A 99 7.58 -13.86 1.60
N THR A 100 6.81 -12.85 2.06
CA THR A 100 6.92 -12.34 3.44
C THR A 100 6.51 -13.38 4.48
N ALA A 101 5.45 -14.14 4.21
CA ALA A 101 5.01 -15.23 5.07
C ALA A 101 6.09 -16.32 5.19
N PHE A 102 6.80 -16.61 4.11
CA PHE A 102 7.94 -17.51 4.14
C PHE A 102 9.11 -16.93 4.95
N ASP A 103 9.55 -15.72 4.65
CA ASP A 103 10.75 -15.11 5.27
C ASP A 103 10.61 -14.93 6.78
N ILE A 104 9.39 -14.60 7.28
CA ILE A 104 9.15 -14.39 8.71
C ILE A 104 8.68 -15.67 9.39
N GLY A 105 7.89 -16.49 8.72
CA GLY A 105 7.20 -17.62 9.35
C GLY A 105 7.90 -18.96 9.20
N VAL A 106 8.63 -19.19 8.12
CA VAL A 106 9.21 -20.50 7.79
C VAL A 106 10.73 -20.46 7.81
N ALA A 107 11.34 -19.49 7.14
CA ALA A 107 12.81 -19.42 7.01
C ALA A 107 13.57 -19.47 8.36
N PRO A 108 13.10 -18.79 9.44
CA PRO A 108 13.78 -18.88 10.75
C PRO A 108 13.73 -20.27 11.40
N VAL A 109 12.77 -21.12 11.01
CA VAL A 109 12.59 -22.47 11.58
C VAL A 109 13.39 -23.51 10.82
N VAL A 110 13.48 -23.37 9.48
CA VAL A 110 14.20 -24.35 8.64
C VAL A 110 15.72 -24.08 8.58
N SER A 111 16.18 -23.04 9.25
CA SER A 111 17.62 -22.64 9.35
C SER A 111 18.31 -22.35 8.01
N GLU A 112 17.61 -22.46 6.89
CA GLU A 112 18.07 -22.16 5.54
C GLU A 112 16.92 -21.59 4.70
N SER A 113 17.09 -20.37 4.22
CA SER A 113 16.21 -19.82 3.17
C SER A 113 16.61 -20.38 1.79
N SER A 114 16.42 -21.68 1.62
CA SER A 114 16.75 -22.35 0.34
C SER A 114 15.55 -22.36 -0.59
N LEU A 115 15.81 -22.28 -1.90
CA LEU A 115 14.77 -22.31 -2.94
C LEU A 115 13.81 -23.52 -2.81
N PRO A 116 14.25 -24.75 -2.46
CA PRO A 116 13.35 -25.87 -2.26
C PRO A 116 12.30 -25.63 -1.17
N TRP A 117 12.68 -25.07 -0.03
CA TRP A 117 11.74 -24.77 1.05
C TRP A 117 10.74 -23.68 0.69
N LEU A 118 11.19 -22.64 0.00
CA LEU A 118 10.32 -21.60 -0.55
C LEU A 118 9.29 -22.20 -1.52
N LEU A 119 9.73 -23.06 -2.44
CA LEU A 119 8.86 -23.69 -3.44
C LEU A 119 7.81 -24.60 -2.78
N ILE A 120 8.19 -25.42 -1.81
CA ILE A 120 7.26 -26.28 -1.06
C ILE A 120 6.22 -25.43 -0.34
N PHE A 121 6.67 -24.42 0.40
CA PHE A 121 5.78 -23.54 1.16
C PHE A 121 4.80 -22.80 0.23
N THR A 122 5.30 -22.14 -0.83
CA THR A 122 4.47 -21.38 -1.75
C THR A 122 3.50 -22.27 -2.51
N THR A 123 3.87 -23.50 -2.84
CA THR A 123 2.96 -24.46 -3.48
C THR A 123 1.76 -24.75 -2.57
N ILE A 124 2.00 -25.11 -1.31
CA ILE A 124 0.93 -25.38 -0.34
C ILE A 124 0.09 -24.10 -0.14
N TYR A 125 0.75 -22.99 0.06
CA TYR A 125 0.12 -21.70 0.30
C TYR A 125 -0.82 -21.28 -0.84
N PHE A 126 -0.36 -21.32 -2.10
CA PHE A 126 -1.17 -20.93 -3.25
C PHE A 126 -2.24 -21.94 -3.64
N VAL A 127 -2.03 -23.25 -3.41
CA VAL A 127 -3.10 -24.24 -3.56
C VAL A 127 -4.23 -23.96 -2.57
N CYS A 128 -3.91 -23.74 -1.29
CA CYS A 128 -4.92 -23.39 -0.29
C CYS A 128 -5.60 -22.05 -0.62
N ALA A 129 -4.85 -21.03 -1.04
CA ALA A 129 -5.40 -19.74 -1.41
C ALA A 129 -6.35 -19.84 -2.62
N PHE A 130 -5.99 -20.62 -3.64
CA PHE A 130 -6.83 -20.88 -4.80
C PHE A 130 -8.15 -21.56 -4.41
N LEU A 131 -8.10 -22.61 -3.61
CA LEU A 131 -9.31 -23.36 -3.18
C LEU A 131 -10.31 -22.44 -2.45
N LEU A 132 -9.81 -21.50 -1.63
CA LEU A 132 -10.66 -20.53 -0.95
C LEU A 132 -11.12 -19.39 -1.87
N ALA A 133 -10.28 -18.94 -2.80
CA ALA A 133 -10.63 -17.85 -3.71
C ALA A 133 -11.65 -18.27 -4.78
N VAL A 134 -11.67 -19.50 -5.23
CA VAL A 134 -12.66 -20.01 -6.21
C VAL A 134 -14.08 -19.95 -5.66
N ASN A 135 -14.25 -20.22 -4.37
CA ASN A 135 -15.54 -20.17 -3.69
C ASN A 135 -15.40 -19.31 -2.41
N PRO A 136 -15.39 -17.99 -2.52
CA PRO A 136 -15.17 -17.11 -1.39
C PRO A 136 -16.27 -17.31 -0.34
N THR A 137 -15.86 -17.77 0.83
CA THR A 137 -16.75 -18.06 1.95
C THR A 137 -16.63 -16.98 3.02
N LYS A 138 -17.68 -16.79 3.83
CA LYS A 138 -17.67 -15.89 5.01
C LYS A 138 -16.64 -16.28 6.09
N ILE A 139 -16.00 -17.45 5.95
CA ILE A 139 -14.99 -17.91 6.91
C ILE A 139 -13.79 -16.99 6.94
N LEU A 140 -13.33 -16.49 5.78
CA LEU A 140 -12.20 -15.55 5.68
C LEU A 140 -12.47 -14.24 6.42
N ASP A 141 -13.69 -13.70 6.27
CA ASP A 141 -14.10 -12.48 6.98
C ASP A 141 -14.11 -12.68 8.50
N SER A 142 -14.53 -13.86 8.95
CA SER A 142 -14.60 -14.19 10.38
C SER A 142 -13.21 -14.41 10.98
N VAL A 143 -12.31 -15.07 10.25
CA VAL A 143 -10.92 -15.29 10.68
C VAL A 143 -10.18 -13.94 10.74
N GLY A 144 -10.33 -13.09 9.75
CA GLY A 144 -9.71 -11.75 9.73
C GLY A 144 -10.16 -10.87 10.89
N LYS A 145 -11.45 -10.91 11.25
CA LYS A 145 -12.00 -10.12 12.36
C LYS A 145 -11.39 -10.44 13.73
N ILE A 146 -10.94 -11.67 13.96
CA ILE A 146 -10.31 -12.11 15.21
C ILE A 146 -8.79 -11.97 15.11
N LEU A 147 -8.22 -12.40 13.99
CA LEU A 147 -6.80 -12.47 13.77
C LEU A 147 -6.14 -11.07 13.78
N THR A 148 -6.76 -10.10 13.10
CA THR A 148 -6.19 -8.75 12.96
C THR A 148 -6.02 -8.03 14.29
N PRO A 149 -7.02 -7.91 15.19
CA PRO A 149 -6.80 -7.26 16.47
C PRO A 149 -5.82 -8.02 17.37
N MET A 150 -5.82 -9.35 17.35
CA MET A 150 -4.88 -10.15 18.12
C MET A 150 -3.43 -9.91 17.65
N PHE A 151 -3.23 -9.85 16.34
CA PHE A 151 -1.93 -9.58 15.75
C PHE A 151 -1.47 -8.14 16.00
N ALA A 152 -2.37 -7.16 15.87
CA ALA A 152 -2.06 -5.76 16.19
C ALA A 152 -1.60 -5.59 17.66
N ILE A 153 -2.27 -6.27 18.61
CA ILE A 153 -1.85 -6.27 20.01
C ILE A 153 -0.46 -6.89 20.17
N LEU A 154 -0.19 -8.03 19.53
CA LEU A 154 1.13 -8.66 19.57
C LEU A 154 2.22 -7.70 19.08
N ILE A 155 1.99 -7.02 17.95
CA ILE A 155 2.96 -6.07 17.40
C ILE A 155 3.16 -4.87 18.33
N VAL A 156 2.09 -4.33 18.92
CA VAL A 156 2.22 -3.22 19.89
C VAL A 156 3.04 -3.65 21.10
N VAL A 157 2.81 -4.83 21.66
CA VAL A 157 3.60 -5.37 22.78
C VAL A 157 5.06 -5.58 22.37
N LEU A 158 5.30 -6.16 21.20
CA LEU A 158 6.65 -6.34 20.65
C LEU A 158 7.39 -4.99 20.52
N VAL A 159 6.73 -3.99 19.99
CA VAL A 159 7.28 -2.63 19.81
C VAL A 159 7.63 -2.00 21.15
N ILE A 160 6.72 -2.02 22.14
CA ILE A 160 6.96 -1.43 23.46
C ILE A 160 8.16 -2.11 24.12
N LEU A 161 8.18 -3.44 24.20
CA LEU A 161 9.27 -4.19 24.82
C LEU A 161 10.58 -4.02 24.04
N GLY A 162 10.51 -3.95 22.70
CA GLY A 162 11.68 -3.74 21.86
C GLY A 162 12.30 -2.36 22.05
N ILE A 163 11.49 -1.28 22.09
CA ILE A 163 11.98 0.08 22.34
C ILE A 163 12.63 0.19 23.73
N MET A 164 12.14 -0.55 24.73
CA MET A 164 12.73 -0.58 26.08
C MET A 164 14.01 -1.39 26.15
N LYS A 165 14.12 -2.47 25.34
CA LYS A 165 15.26 -3.40 25.39
C LYS A 165 16.42 -2.98 24.49
N PHE A 166 16.14 -2.44 23.31
CA PHE A 166 17.15 -2.12 22.31
C PHE A 166 17.48 -0.62 22.33
N ASN A 167 18.75 -0.28 22.24
CA ASN A 167 19.22 1.11 22.27
C ASN A 167 20.41 1.30 21.31
N ASN A 168 20.24 0.89 20.06
CA ASN A 168 21.22 1.13 19.02
C ASN A 168 20.96 2.50 18.38
N ALA A 169 22.03 3.23 18.06
CA ALA A 169 21.98 4.41 17.21
C ALA A 169 22.67 4.05 15.88
N GLY A 170 21.88 3.52 14.93
CA GLY A 170 22.39 3.18 13.60
C GLY A 170 22.90 4.40 12.84
N THR A 171 23.79 4.16 11.87
CA THR A 171 24.21 5.19 10.90
C THR A 171 23.19 5.32 9.78
N ALA A 172 22.91 6.57 9.35
CA ALA A 172 22.04 6.81 8.23
C ALA A 172 22.68 6.31 6.92
N ALA A 173 21.88 5.64 6.08
CA ALA A 173 22.30 5.32 4.72
C ALA A 173 22.40 6.60 3.87
N PRO A 174 23.15 6.63 2.75
CA PRO A 174 23.34 7.82 1.91
C PRO A 174 22.02 8.52 1.50
N THR A 175 20.98 7.75 1.24
CA THR A 175 19.65 8.28 0.89
C THR A 175 18.91 8.96 2.05
N TYR A 176 19.46 8.90 3.26
CA TYR A 176 18.91 9.49 4.49
C TYR A 176 19.86 10.49 5.16
N GLU A 177 20.93 10.92 4.48
CA GLU A 177 21.97 11.79 5.10
C GLU A 177 21.45 13.16 5.55
N THR A 178 20.50 13.75 4.81
CA THR A 178 19.91 15.03 5.16
C THR A 178 18.43 14.89 5.51
N THR A 179 17.89 15.86 6.26
CA THR A 179 16.48 15.91 6.65
C THR A 179 15.54 15.87 5.43
N SER A 180 15.86 16.63 4.37
CA SER A 180 15.06 16.68 3.14
C SER A 180 15.09 15.36 2.40
N LEU A 181 16.28 14.79 2.17
CA LEU A 181 16.42 13.47 1.54
C LEU A 181 15.73 12.38 2.35
N ALA A 182 15.86 12.39 3.68
CA ALA A 182 15.22 11.43 4.55
C ALA A 182 13.69 11.50 4.45
N PHE A 183 13.11 12.70 4.42
CA PHE A 183 11.67 12.87 4.20
C PHE A 183 11.24 12.33 2.82
N GLY A 184 11.94 12.73 1.74
CA GLY A 184 11.62 12.30 0.38
C GLY A 184 11.75 10.79 0.21
N THR A 185 12.85 10.19 0.71
CA THR A 185 13.05 8.74 0.68
C THR A 185 11.95 8.03 1.47
N GLY A 186 11.65 8.49 2.68
CA GLY A 186 10.57 7.94 3.49
C GLY A 186 9.21 8.05 2.80
N PHE A 187 8.93 9.18 2.13
CA PHE A 187 7.71 9.37 1.35
C PHE A 187 7.59 8.34 0.21
N ILE A 188 8.66 8.08 -0.53
CA ILE A 188 8.68 7.07 -1.59
C ILE A 188 8.60 5.65 -1.00
N GLU A 189 9.27 5.37 0.10
CA GLU A 189 9.15 4.07 0.76
C GLU A 189 7.74 3.79 1.29
N GLY A 190 6.98 4.82 1.66
CA GLY A 190 5.57 4.65 1.99
C GLY A 190 4.70 4.15 0.83
N TYR A 191 5.11 4.36 -0.44
CA TYR A 191 4.45 3.75 -1.60
C TYR A 191 4.49 2.21 -1.56
N GLN A 192 5.52 1.65 -0.94
CA GLN A 192 5.71 0.21 -0.85
C GLN A 192 4.61 -0.49 -0.03
N THR A 193 3.88 0.24 0.82
CA THR A 193 2.73 -0.34 1.54
C THR A 193 1.58 -0.71 0.60
N LEU A 194 1.48 -0.06 -0.58
CA LEU A 194 0.39 -0.19 -1.56
C LEU A 194 -0.96 0.33 -1.07
N ASP A 195 -1.04 0.94 0.09
CA ASP A 195 -2.30 1.29 0.77
C ASP A 195 -3.13 2.33 -0.02
N ALA A 196 -2.49 3.32 -0.68
CA ALA A 196 -3.23 4.29 -1.47
C ALA A 196 -3.81 3.67 -2.76
N LEU A 197 -3.10 2.75 -3.41
CA LEU A 197 -3.60 1.99 -4.55
C LEU A 197 -4.74 1.06 -4.12
N ALA A 198 -4.57 0.36 -3.00
CA ALA A 198 -5.61 -0.47 -2.41
C ALA A 198 -6.85 0.35 -2.03
N SER A 199 -6.68 1.61 -1.58
CA SER A 199 -7.78 2.53 -1.28
C SER A 199 -8.63 2.87 -2.51
N VAL A 200 -8.00 3.03 -3.68
CA VAL A 200 -8.74 3.20 -4.95
C VAL A 200 -9.59 1.97 -5.27
N ALA A 201 -9.02 0.77 -5.11
CA ALA A 201 -9.72 -0.47 -5.40
C ALA A 201 -10.83 -0.77 -4.38
N PHE A 202 -10.58 -0.52 -3.10
CA PHE A 202 -11.44 -0.96 -2.00
C PHE A 202 -12.43 0.09 -1.50
N CYS A 203 -12.44 1.31 -2.05
CA CYS A 203 -13.38 2.36 -1.64
C CYS A 203 -14.86 1.92 -1.79
N ILE A 204 -15.18 1.15 -2.83
CA ILE A 204 -16.54 0.62 -3.06
C ILE A 204 -16.90 -0.42 -1.98
N ILE A 205 -15.95 -1.29 -1.61
CA ILE A 205 -16.13 -2.28 -0.55
C ILE A 205 -16.33 -1.58 0.80
N ALA A 206 -15.51 -0.57 1.09
CA ALA A 206 -15.64 0.25 2.28
C ALA A 206 -17.01 0.95 2.35
N MET A 207 -17.46 1.51 1.24
CA MET A 207 -18.77 2.13 1.13
C MET A 207 -19.90 1.11 1.37
N SER A 208 -19.81 -0.08 0.78
CA SER A 208 -20.79 -1.15 0.99
C SER A 208 -20.86 -1.60 2.44
N ALA A 209 -19.71 -1.75 3.10
CA ALA A 209 -19.65 -2.07 4.53
C ALA A 209 -20.26 -0.97 5.39
N LEU A 210 -20.02 0.31 5.06
CA LEU A 210 -20.64 1.44 5.72
C LEU A 210 -22.15 1.41 5.56
N LYS A 211 -22.67 1.20 4.35
CA LYS A 211 -24.12 1.14 4.08
C LYS A 211 -24.85 0.07 4.92
N GLN A 212 -24.23 -1.08 5.11
CA GLN A 212 -24.80 -2.17 5.92
C GLN A 212 -25.03 -1.79 7.39
N LEU A 213 -24.38 -0.73 7.88
CA LEU A 213 -24.57 -0.21 9.25
C LEU A 213 -25.85 0.62 9.40
N GLY A 214 -26.57 0.93 8.31
CA GLY A 214 -27.84 1.62 8.32
C GLY A 214 -27.74 3.04 8.87
N PHE A 215 -27.37 4.02 8.04
CA PHE A 215 -27.32 5.44 8.39
C PHE A 215 -28.68 6.10 8.16
N LYS A 216 -28.99 7.13 8.96
CA LYS A 216 -30.27 7.86 8.87
C LYS A 216 -30.21 8.98 7.84
N ASP A 217 -29.05 9.63 7.71
CA ASP A 217 -28.85 10.77 6.84
C ASP A 217 -27.41 10.88 6.36
N LYS A 218 -27.17 11.78 5.37
CA LYS A 218 -25.85 12.07 4.80
C LYS A 218 -24.85 12.57 5.83
N LYS A 219 -25.31 13.34 6.84
CA LYS A 219 -24.42 13.91 7.86
C LYS A 219 -23.86 12.80 8.77
N GLU A 220 -24.73 11.87 9.20
CA GLU A 220 -24.31 10.70 9.99
C GLU A 220 -23.33 9.81 9.19
N TYR A 221 -23.60 9.59 7.90
CA TYR A 221 -22.73 8.85 7.00
C TYR A 221 -21.35 9.51 6.89
N LEU A 222 -21.28 10.78 6.48
CA LEU A 222 -20.04 11.52 6.32
C LEU A 222 -19.23 11.58 7.62
N TYR A 223 -19.90 11.84 8.75
CA TYR A 223 -19.27 11.85 10.07
C TYR A 223 -18.65 10.49 10.40
N SER A 224 -19.34 9.40 10.09
CA SER A 224 -18.83 8.04 10.31
C SER A 224 -17.66 7.68 9.38
N VAL A 225 -17.68 8.14 8.12
CA VAL A 225 -16.55 8.00 7.17
C VAL A 225 -15.31 8.70 7.70
N TRP A 226 -15.46 9.95 8.17
CA TRP A 226 -14.35 10.71 8.75
C TRP A 226 -13.78 10.04 10.01
N ILE A 227 -14.65 9.60 10.93
CA ILE A 227 -14.20 8.88 12.14
C ILE A 227 -13.47 7.59 11.74
N ALA A 228 -14.02 6.83 10.79
CA ALA A 228 -13.39 5.61 10.34
C ALA A 228 -11.99 5.87 9.76
N GLY A 229 -11.85 6.89 8.90
CA GLY A 229 -10.56 7.31 8.36
C GLY A 229 -9.57 7.74 9.44
N ILE A 230 -9.99 8.57 10.40
CA ILE A 230 -9.14 9.04 11.51
C ILE A 230 -8.67 7.85 12.37
N VAL A 231 -9.58 6.96 12.75
CA VAL A 231 -9.25 5.79 13.59
C VAL A 231 -8.26 4.87 12.87
N THR A 232 -8.52 4.57 11.60
CA THR A 232 -7.60 3.78 10.77
C THR A 232 -6.24 4.47 10.63
N GLY A 233 -6.25 5.77 10.34
CA GLY A 233 -5.03 6.56 10.17
C GLY A 233 -4.17 6.64 11.44
N ILE A 234 -4.79 6.87 12.59
CA ILE A 234 -4.08 6.87 13.89
C ILE A 234 -3.51 5.48 14.17
N GLY A 235 -4.30 4.42 13.96
CA GLY A 235 -3.86 3.05 14.18
C GLY A 235 -2.62 2.70 13.34
N PHE A 236 -2.64 2.99 12.04
CA PHE A 236 -1.48 2.76 11.17
C PHE A 236 -0.30 3.67 11.49
N SER A 237 -0.53 4.93 11.85
CA SER A 237 0.55 5.85 12.22
C SER A 237 1.29 5.35 13.47
N ILE A 238 0.56 4.92 14.50
CA ILE A 238 1.14 4.32 15.72
C ILE A 238 1.93 3.06 15.37
N LEU A 239 1.37 2.20 14.54
CA LEU A 239 2.02 0.96 14.11
C LEU A 239 3.32 1.24 13.33
N TYR A 240 3.28 2.14 12.35
CA TYR A 240 4.44 2.44 11.49
C TYR A 240 5.55 3.15 12.27
N ILE A 241 5.21 4.13 13.09
CA ILE A 241 6.18 4.82 13.95
C ILE A 241 6.79 3.80 14.93
N GLY A 242 5.97 2.96 15.55
CA GLY A 242 6.43 1.95 16.49
C GLY A 242 7.37 0.92 15.86
N LEU A 243 6.97 0.33 14.73
CA LEU A 243 7.80 -0.63 14.00
C LEU A 243 9.07 0.03 13.44
N GLY A 244 8.96 1.26 12.96
CA GLY A 244 10.12 2.04 12.53
C GLY A 244 11.11 2.29 13.67
N LEU A 245 10.63 2.69 14.85
CA LEU A 245 11.46 2.85 16.05
C LEU A 245 12.11 1.53 16.47
N LEU A 246 11.38 0.41 16.40
CA LEU A 246 11.94 -0.91 16.66
C LEU A 246 13.12 -1.19 15.73
N GLY A 247 12.95 -0.95 14.41
CA GLY A 247 14.01 -1.11 13.42
C GLY A 247 15.18 -0.16 13.63
N ASN A 248 14.94 1.07 14.02
CA ASN A 248 15.97 2.08 14.27
C ASN A 248 16.84 1.73 15.51
N LYS A 249 16.22 1.15 16.54
CA LYS A 249 16.89 0.81 17.79
C LYS A 249 17.50 -0.60 17.80
N PHE A 250 17.10 -1.47 16.87
CA PHE A 250 17.62 -2.83 16.78
C PHE A 250 18.98 -2.86 16.09
N ALA A 251 19.98 -3.48 16.72
CA ALA A 251 21.30 -3.64 16.12
C ALA A 251 21.29 -4.73 15.05
N VAL A 252 21.29 -4.32 13.77
CA VAL A 252 21.37 -5.25 12.65
C VAL A 252 22.83 -5.53 12.30
N PRO A 253 23.26 -6.80 12.20
CA PRO A 253 24.62 -7.16 11.81
C PRO A 253 25.01 -6.58 10.46
N ALA A 254 26.28 -6.15 10.33
CA ALA A 254 26.80 -5.56 9.08
C ALA A 254 26.64 -6.48 7.85
N GLU A 255 26.77 -7.79 8.06
CA GLU A 255 26.57 -8.82 7.03
C GLU A 255 25.14 -8.81 6.46
N VAL A 256 24.14 -8.62 7.33
CA VAL A 256 22.74 -8.52 6.96
C VAL A 256 22.48 -7.20 6.22
N ILE A 257 23.10 -6.10 6.68
CA ILE A 257 22.98 -4.78 6.00
C ILE A 257 23.57 -4.85 4.58
N ALA A 258 24.70 -5.53 4.41
CA ALA A 258 25.38 -5.68 3.12
C ALA A 258 24.72 -6.68 2.18
N ASN A 259 23.91 -7.61 2.71
CA ASN A 259 23.26 -8.63 1.89
C ASN A 259 21.95 -8.11 1.28
N ALA A 260 21.98 -7.80 -0.02
CA ALA A 260 20.83 -7.30 -0.75
C ALA A 260 19.66 -8.32 -0.89
N LYS A 261 19.88 -9.60 -0.57
CA LYS A 261 18.84 -10.64 -0.63
C LYS A 261 18.01 -10.74 0.66
N ILE A 262 18.52 -10.20 1.78
CA ILE A 262 17.83 -10.25 3.07
C ILE A 262 16.94 -9.01 3.23
N ASN A 263 15.66 -9.23 3.52
CA ASN A 263 14.77 -8.13 3.88
C ASN A 263 15.04 -7.68 5.32
N LYS A 264 15.57 -6.46 5.47
CA LYS A 264 15.94 -5.92 6.78
C LYS A 264 14.76 -5.83 7.74
N GLY A 265 13.58 -5.50 7.26
CA GLY A 265 12.37 -5.41 8.08
C GLY A 265 11.87 -6.77 8.57
N ALA A 266 11.86 -7.78 7.70
CA ALA A 266 11.54 -9.15 8.08
C ALA A 266 12.57 -9.69 9.10
N PHE A 267 13.85 -9.42 8.89
CA PHE A 267 14.92 -9.78 9.81
C PHE A 267 14.73 -9.15 11.18
N VAL A 268 14.49 -7.83 11.26
CA VAL A 268 14.25 -7.12 12.52
C VAL A 268 13.05 -7.70 13.25
N LEU A 269 11.93 -7.96 12.57
CA LEU A 269 10.74 -8.54 13.19
C LEU A 269 11.03 -9.93 13.78
N SER A 270 11.66 -10.81 13.03
CA SER A 270 11.96 -12.17 13.47
C SER A 270 12.94 -12.17 14.64
N GLU A 271 14.07 -11.48 14.51
CA GLU A 271 15.13 -11.51 15.52
C GLU A 271 14.77 -10.70 16.77
N SER A 272 14.08 -9.57 16.65
CA SER A 272 13.59 -8.84 17.83
C SER A 272 12.58 -9.66 18.62
N THR A 273 11.67 -10.35 17.93
CA THR A 273 10.69 -11.24 18.57
C THR A 273 11.39 -12.40 19.28
N ARG A 274 12.36 -13.02 18.61
CA ARG A 274 13.16 -14.08 19.19
C ARG A 274 13.95 -13.62 20.43
N ALA A 275 14.53 -12.42 20.35
CA ALA A 275 15.28 -11.85 21.47
C ALA A 275 14.41 -11.49 22.68
N ILE A 276 13.13 -11.13 22.47
CA ILE A 276 12.20 -10.71 23.53
C ILE A 276 11.45 -11.91 24.12
N PHE A 277 10.88 -12.76 23.25
CA PHE A 277 9.96 -13.84 23.64
C PHE A 277 10.54 -15.24 23.46
N GLY A 278 11.80 -15.36 22.99
CA GLY A 278 12.43 -16.65 22.70
C GLY A 278 11.87 -17.35 21.46
N ASN A 279 12.22 -18.61 21.30
CA ASN A 279 11.84 -19.40 20.11
C ASN A 279 10.31 -19.59 19.97
N TYR A 280 9.58 -19.76 21.07
CA TYR A 280 8.13 -19.88 21.03
C TYR A 280 7.44 -18.61 20.53
N GLY A 281 7.95 -17.44 20.92
CA GLY A 281 7.44 -16.17 20.42
C GLY A 281 7.71 -15.99 18.93
N SER A 282 8.87 -16.40 18.43
CA SER A 282 9.18 -16.38 17.01
C SER A 282 8.25 -17.29 16.19
N ILE A 283 7.97 -18.49 16.67
CA ILE A 283 7.03 -19.42 16.03
C ILE A 283 5.62 -18.82 16.03
N PHE A 284 5.17 -18.25 17.15
CA PHE A 284 3.87 -17.61 17.27
C PHE A 284 3.73 -16.42 16.31
N LEU A 285 4.74 -15.53 16.24
CA LEU A 285 4.78 -14.45 15.25
C LEU A 285 4.70 -15.00 13.83
N GLY A 286 5.48 -16.02 13.51
CA GLY A 286 5.48 -16.66 12.20
C GLY A 286 4.11 -17.16 11.78
N VAL A 287 3.42 -17.89 12.65
CA VAL A 287 2.06 -18.38 12.39
C VAL A 287 1.09 -17.22 12.16
N MET A 288 1.17 -16.16 12.98
CA MET A 288 0.32 -14.99 12.84
C MET A 288 0.57 -14.25 11.52
N VAL A 289 1.84 -14.11 11.11
CA VAL A 289 2.20 -13.48 9.83
C VAL A 289 1.70 -14.33 8.66
N ILE A 290 1.90 -15.66 8.70
CA ILE A 290 1.40 -16.57 7.65
C ILE A 290 -0.10 -16.42 7.49
N LEU A 291 -0.87 -16.46 8.57
CA LEU A 291 -2.33 -16.35 8.52
C LEU A 291 -2.79 -14.97 8.01
N THR A 292 -2.17 -13.89 8.47
CA THR A 292 -2.51 -12.52 8.03
C THR A 292 -2.19 -12.33 6.55
N CYS A 293 -1.01 -12.77 6.10
CA CYS A 293 -0.63 -12.73 4.70
C CYS A 293 -1.55 -13.60 3.84
N PHE A 294 -1.94 -14.76 4.33
CA PHE A 294 -2.83 -15.70 3.63
C PHE A 294 -4.21 -15.11 3.39
N THR A 295 -4.84 -14.53 4.42
CA THR A 295 -6.15 -13.88 4.27
C THR A 295 -6.09 -12.71 3.29
N THR A 296 -5.02 -11.91 3.33
CA THR A 296 -4.77 -10.82 2.37
C THR A 296 -4.62 -11.37 0.95
N THR A 297 -3.84 -12.42 0.75
CA THR A 297 -3.66 -13.07 -0.56
C THR A 297 -4.99 -13.50 -1.17
N VAL A 298 -5.80 -14.23 -0.39
CA VAL A 298 -7.12 -14.69 -0.87
C VAL A 298 -8.01 -13.50 -1.23
N GLY A 299 -8.07 -12.49 -0.37
CA GLY A 299 -8.85 -11.26 -0.63
C GLY A 299 -8.42 -10.54 -1.91
N LEU A 300 -7.11 -10.44 -2.16
CA LEU A 300 -6.58 -9.81 -3.36
C LEU A 300 -6.82 -10.63 -4.63
N ILE A 301 -6.72 -11.96 -4.57
CA ILE A 301 -7.08 -12.85 -5.69
C ILE A 301 -8.56 -12.66 -6.04
N VAL A 302 -9.44 -12.67 -5.05
CA VAL A 302 -10.88 -12.47 -5.24
C VAL A 302 -11.15 -11.10 -5.87
N ALA A 303 -10.70 -10.01 -5.25
CA ALA A 303 -10.95 -8.65 -5.71
C ALA A 303 -10.44 -8.40 -7.13
N THR A 304 -9.24 -8.90 -7.44
CA THR A 304 -8.66 -8.75 -8.78
C THR A 304 -9.44 -9.58 -9.81
N SER A 305 -9.81 -10.82 -9.47
CA SER A 305 -10.58 -11.68 -10.37
C SER A 305 -11.99 -11.14 -10.64
N GLU A 306 -12.65 -10.57 -9.64
CA GLU A 306 -13.95 -9.91 -9.80
C GLU A 306 -13.85 -8.67 -10.69
N PHE A 307 -12.85 -7.82 -10.47
CA PHE A 307 -12.62 -6.64 -11.32
C PHE A 307 -12.43 -7.03 -12.78
N PHE A 308 -11.54 -7.99 -13.06
CA PHE A 308 -11.27 -8.42 -14.44
C PHE A 308 -12.45 -9.12 -15.08
N ASN A 309 -13.17 -9.97 -14.36
CA ASN A 309 -14.38 -10.62 -14.85
C ASN A 309 -15.48 -9.62 -15.19
N LYS A 310 -15.65 -8.56 -14.37
CA LYS A 310 -16.62 -7.48 -14.64
C LYS A 310 -16.19 -6.60 -15.83
N LYS A 311 -14.90 -6.30 -15.95
CA LYS A 311 -14.39 -5.40 -16.99
C LYS A 311 -14.18 -6.10 -18.33
N PHE A 312 -13.80 -7.38 -18.30
CA PHE A 312 -13.51 -8.23 -19.46
C PHE A 312 -14.23 -9.58 -19.31
N PRO A 313 -15.54 -9.63 -19.61
CA PRO A 313 -16.38 -10.80 -19.37
C PRO A 313 -16.12 -12.00 -20.31
N GLN A 314 -15.13 -11.89 -21.20
CA GLN A 314 -14.73 -12.97 -22.12
C GLN A 314 -14.17 -14.19 -21.38
N LEU A 315 -13.57 -13.99 -20.19
CA LEU A 315 -13.09 -15.07 -19.34
C LEU A 315 -13.93 -15.14 -18.07
N SER A 316 -14.15 -16.35 -17.58
CA SER A 316 -14.91 -16.58 -16.35
C SER A 316 -14.10 -16.12 -15.12
N TYR A 317 -14.79 -15.81 -14.02
CA TYR A 317 -14.18 -15.52 -12.73
C TYR A 317 -13.17 -16.61 -12.33
N LYS A 318 -13.53 -17.89 -12.48
CA LYS A 318 -12.68 -19.03 -12.16
C LYS A 318 -11.39 -19.03 -13.01
N THR A 319 -11.49 -18.69 -14.30
CA THR A 319 -10.32 -18.61 -15.19
C THR A 319 -9.36 -17.50 -14.73
N TYR A 320 -9.87 -16.31 -14.38
CA TYR A 320 -9.05 -15.24 -13.82
C TYR A 320 -8.40 -15.64 -12.50
N THR A 321 -9.13 -16.30 -11.61
CA THR A 321 -8.60 -16.82 -10.35
C THR A 321 -7.44 -17.80 -10.57
N ILE A 322 -7.55 -18.71 -11.55
CA ILE A 322 -6.44 -19.61 -11.91
C ILE A 322 -5.24 -18.84 -12.41
N ILE A 323 -5.44 -17.93 -13.39
CA ILE A 323 -4.35 -17.15 -13.99
C ILE A 323 -3.61 -16.36 -12.91
N PHE A 324 -4.34 -15.61 -12.09
CA PHE A 324 -3.73 -14.73 -11.09
C PHE A 324 -3.05 -15.49 -9.95
N THR A 325 -3.58 -16.65 -9.58
CA THR A 325 -2.92 -17.54 -8.62
C THR A 325 -1.61 -18.09 -9.18
N LEU A 326 -1.60 -18.56 -10.43
CA LEU A 326 -0.40 -19.11 -11.07
C LEU A 326 0.68 -18.04 -11.31
N VAL A 327 0.29 -16.84 -11.76
CA VAL A 327 1.23 -15.72 -11.92
C VAL A 327 1.82 -15.30 -10.56
N GLY A 328 0.97 -15.15 -9.54
CA GLY A 328 1.42 -14.83 -8.19
C GLY A 328 2.36 -15.89 -7.60
N PHE A 329 2.06 -17.17 -7.80
CA PHE A 329 2.92 -18.29 -7.42
C PHE A 329 4.29 -18.22 -8.11
N GLY A 330 4.30 -18.04 -9.44
CA GLY A 330 5.56 -17.95 -10.21
C GLY A 330 6.44 -16.80 -9.71
N ILE A 331 5.86 -15.61 -9.51
CA ILE A 331 6.59 -14.43 -9.05
C ILE A 331 7.04 -14.58 -7.57
N ALA A 332 6.24 -15.19 -6.70
CA ALA A 332 6.63 -15.37 -5.30
C ALA A 332 7.94 -16.16 -5.13
N ASN A 333 8.23 -17.08 -6.05
CA ASN A 333 9.40 -17.95 -6.00
C ASN A 333 10.70 -17.28 -6.46
N ILE A 334 10.68 -16.03 -6.92
CA ILE A 334 11.93 -15.25 -7.14
C ILE A 334 12.47 -14.67 -5.81
N GLY A 335 11.69 -14.73 -4.73
CA GLY A 335 12.06 -14.23 -3.41
C GLY A 335 11.57 -12.81 -3.11
N LEU A 336 11.43 -12.49 -1.82
CA LEU A 336 10.82 -11.24 -1.34
C LEU A 336 11.52 -9.99 -1.88
N GLN A 337 12.85 -9.94 -1.83
CA GLN A 337 13.60 -8.75 -2.25
C GLN A 337 13.50 -8.45 -3.73
N ASP A 338 13.52 -9.49 -4.57
CA ASP A 338 13.36 -9.30 -6.02
C ASP A 338 11.93 -8.87 -6.37
N VAL A 339 10.90 -9.42 -5.72
CA VAL A 339 9.51 -8.94 -5.86
C VAL A 339 9.40 -7.46 -5.51
N ILE A 340 9.99 -7.04 -4.39
CA ILE A 340 10.01 -5.62 -3.97
C ILE A 340 10.72 -4.77 -5.03
N LYS A 341 11.91 -5.17 -5.47
CA LYS A 341 12.70 -4.43 -6.47
C LYS A 341 11.95 -4.23 -7.78
N PHE A 342 11.26 -5.26 -8.28
CA PHE A 342 10.46 -5.16 -9.51
C PHE A 342 9.18 -4.33 -9.33
N SER A 343 8.67 -4.18 -8.10
CA SER A 343 7.48 -3.35 -7.85
C SER A 343 7.79 -1.85 -7.88
N VAL A 344 9.00 -1.42 -7.50
CA VAL A 344 9.36 0.00 -7.35
C VAL A 344 9.07 0.85 -8.60
N PRO A 345 9.48 0.46 -9.83
CA PRO A 345 9.18 1.25 -11.02
C PRO A 345 7.68 1.48 -11.24
N MET A 346 6.87 0.44 -11.02
CA MET A 346 5.43 0.54 -11.18
C MET A 346 4.80 1.45 -10.12
N LEU A 347 5.32 1.44 -8.89
CA LEU A 347 4.85 2.34 -7.83
C LEU A 347 5.22 3.79 -8.12
N LEU A 348 6.44 4.04 -8.58
CA LEU A 348 6.86 5.38 -9.03
C LEU A 348 6.04 5.91 -10.21
N PHE A 349 5.43 5.01 -10.98
CA PHE A 349 4.49 5.37 -12.04
C PHE A 349 3.07 5.62 -11.50
N LEU A 350 2.50 4.70 -10.73
CA LEU A 350 1.09 4.74 -10.32
C LEU A 350 0.77 5.74 -9.22
N TYR A 351 1.67 5.93 -8.22
CA TYR A 351 1.37 6.78 -7.07
C TYR A 351 1.23 8.27 -7.42
N PRO A 352 2.10 8.88 -8.24
CA PRO A 352 1.89 10.27 -8.68
C PRO A 352 0.54 10.46 -9.38
N ILE A 353 0.15 9.52 -10.24
CA ILE A 353 -1.14 9.51 -10.95
C ILE A 353 -2.30 9.40 -9.97
N THR A 354 -2.19 8.51 -8.99
CA THR A 354 -3.19 8.33 -7.92
C THR A 354 -3.37 9.61 -7.12
N ILE A 355 -2.28 10.23 -6.69
CA ILE A 355 -2.31 11.46 -5.89
C ILE A 355 -2.92 12.60 -6.70
N ALA A 356 -2.51 12.77 -7.97
CA ALA A 356 -3.07 13.78 -8.85
C ALA A 356 -4.58 13.57 -9.07
N LEU A 357 -5.02 12.33 -9.26
CA LEU A 357 -6.44 11.98 -9.38
C LEU A 357 -7.22 12.38 -8.13
N VAL A 358 -6.72 12.02 -6.95
CA VAL A 358 -7.35 12.35 -5.66
C VAL A 358 -7.44 13.88 -5.49
N LEU A 359 -6.38 14.61 -5.82
CA LEU A 359 -6.39 16.09 -5.79
C LEU A 359 -7.40 16.68 -6.77
N ILE A 360 -7.49 16.17 -7.99
CA ILE A 360 -8.50 16.59 -8.96
C ILE A 360 -9.91 16.40 -8.38
N VAL A 361 -10.20 15.22 -7.85
CA VAL A 361 -11.54 14.91 -7.32
C VAL A 361 -11.90 15.81 -6.14
N ILE A 362 -10.95 16.02 -5.19
CA ILE A 362 -11.16 16.90 -4.04
C ILE A 362 -11.38 18.34 -4.50
N ILE A 363 -10.46 18.90 -5.29
CA ILE A 363 -10.51 20.30 -5.69
C ILE A 363 -11.74 20.57 -6.53
N ASN A 364 -12.07 19.68 -7.48
CA ASN A 364 -13.25 19.84 -8.36
C ASN A 364 -14.57 19.85 -7.59
N LYS A 365 -14.63 19.26 -6.41
CA LYS A 365 -15.82 19.32 -5.55
C LYS A 365 -16.09 20.74 -5.02
N TYR A 366 -15.04 21.50 -4.74
CA TYR A 366 -15.15 22.83 -4.16
C TYR A 366 -14.97 23.94 -5.20
N VAL A 367 -14.09 23.74 -6.16
CA VAL A 367 -13.73 24.69 -7.22
C VAL A 367 -14.11 24.12 -8.58
N ALA A 368 -14.74 24.93 -9.42
CA ALA A 368 -15.04 24.52 -10.80
C ALA A 368 -13.74 24.38 -11.60
N LEU A 369 -13.48 23.21 -12.14
CA LEU A 369 -12.33 22.89 -12.98
C LEU A 369 -12.77 22.65 -14.43
N SER A 370 -11.90 23.01 -15.37
CA SER A 370 -12.10 22.67 -16.80
C SER A 370 -11.75 21.21 -17.06
N LYS A 371 -12.57 20.51 -17.84
CA LYS A 371 -12.26 19.12 -18.25
C LYS A 371 -10.91 19.04 -18.96
N LEU A 372 -10.63 19.97 -19.87
CA LEU A 372 -9.35 20.04 -20.57
C LEU A 372 -8.19 20.22 -19.58
N GLY A 373 -8.35 21.06 -18.54
CA GLY A 373 -7.33 21.27 -17.51
C GLY A 373 -7.09 20.02 -16.65
N MET A 374 -8.14 19.27 -16.31
CA MET A 374 -8.01 18.00 -15.59
C MET A 374 -7.28 16.94 -16.45
N GLN A 375 -7.62 16.86 -17.74
CA GLN A 375 -6.94 15.99 -18.71
C GLN A 375 -5.45 16.38 -18.88
N LEU A 376 -5.15 17.68 -18.98
CA LEU A 376 -3.79 18.20 -19.05
C LEU A 376 -2.99 17.82 -17.80
N THR A 377 -3.58 17.98 -16.61
CA THR A 377 -2.95 17.61 -15.34
C THR A 377 -2.59 16.12 -15.34
N MET A 378 -3.53 15.24 -15.74
CA MET A 378 -3.25 13.80 -15.79
C MET A 378 -2.23 13.43 -16.85
N CYS A 379 -2.22 14.11 -17.99
CA CYS A 379 -1.23 13.90 -19.04
C CYS A 379 0.19 14.28 -18.55
N VAL A 380 0.33 15.47 -17.95
CA VAL A 380 1.63 15.95 -17.44
C VAL A 380 2.19 15.04 -16.35
N VAL A 381 1.38 14.68 -15.35
CA VAL A 381 1.86 13.77 -14.29
C VAL A 381 2.24 12.40 -14.83
N THR A 382 1.45 11.87 -15.77
CA THR A 382 1.73 10.57 -16.39
C THR A 382 3.04 10.61 -17.18
N LEU A 383 3.26 11.66 -17.98
CA LEU A 383 4.51 11.83 -18.75
C LEU A 383 5.73 11.95 -17.83
N ILE A 384 5.65 12.79 -16.79
CA ILE A 384 6.75 12.93 -15.82
C ILE A 384 7.03 11.58 -15.14
N SER A 385 5.99 10.85 -14.73
CA SER A 385 6.16 9.54 -14.11
C SER A 385 6.81 8.52 -15.04
N ILE A 386 6.39 8.46 -16.32
CA ILE A 386 7.01 7.58 -17.33
C ILE A 386 8.49 7.94 -17.50
N VAL A 387 8.79 9.23 -17.69
CA VAL A 387 10.17 9.69 -17.92
C VAL A 387 11.04 9.41 -16.68
N THR A 388 10.50 9.61 -15.47
CA THR A 388 11.19 9.28 -14.21
C THR A 388 11.50 7.78 -14.11
N VAL A 389 10.53 6.93 -14.43
CA VAL A 389 10.71 5.47 -14.41
C VAL A 389 11.72 5.01 -15.44
N ILE A 390 11.67 5.53 -16.67
CA ILE A 390 12.64 5.20 -17.70
C ILE A 390 14.05 5.63 -17.28
N GLY A 391 14.20 6.89 -16.82
CA GLY A 391 15.48 7.42 -16.36
C GLY A 391 16.10 6.61 -15.23
N SER A 392 15.32 6.27 -14.20
CA SER A 392 15.78 5.53 -13.04
C SER A 392 16.05 4.05 -13.32
N THR A 393 15.17 3.38 -14.09
CA THR A 393 15.27 1.95 -14.36
C THR A 393 16.40 1.63 -15.35
N PHE A 394 16.50 2.39 -16.42
CA PHE A 394 17.52 2.19 -17.47
C PHE A 394 18.78 3.04 -17.25
N LYS A 395 18.84 3.82 -16.16
CA LYS A 395 19.98 4.67 -15.80
C LYS A 395 20.39 5.64 -16.92
N VAL A 396 19.41 6.23 -17.62
CA VAL A 396 19.64 7.14 -18.72
C VAL A 396 20.01 8.53 -18.16
N GLU A 397 21.32 8.85 -18.15
CA GLU A 397 21.85 10.08 -17.55
C GLU A 397 21.21 11.35 -18.14
N ALA A 398 20.98 11.43 -19.45
CA ALA A 398 20.35 12.58 -20.08
C ALA A 398 18.95 12.85 -19.51
N ILE A 399 18.16 11.81 -19.27
CA ILE A 399 16.83 11.90 -18.67
C ILE A 399 16.94 12.32 -17.21
N ASN A 400 17.81 11.64 -16.44
CA ASN A 400 18.00 11.95 -15.03
C ASN A 400 18.44 13.41 -14.80
N ASN A 401 19.32 13.93 -15.68
CA ASN A 401 19.77 15.34 -15.63
C ASN A 401 18.64 16.34 -15.94
N VAL A 402 17.67 15.96 -16.78
CA VAL A 402 16.50 16.80 -17.05
C VAL A 402 15.56 16.79 -15.84
N ILE A 403 15.28 15.61 -15.28
CA ILE A 403 14.42 15.46 -14.09
C ILE A 403 15.04 16.18 -12.89
N ALA A 404 16.36 16.07 -12.69
CA ALA A 404 17.07 16.72 -11.59
C ALA A 404 16.94 18.26 -11.58
N LYS A 405 16.58 18.88 -12.72
CA LYS A 405 16.31 20.31 -12.79
C LYS A 405 14.89 20.70 -12.33
N LEU A 406 13.99 19.71 -12.20
CA LEU A 406 12.65 20.00 -11.72
C LEU A 406 12.69 20.25 -10.19
N PRO A 407 11.84 21.17 -9.70
CA PRO A 407 11.73 21.40 -8.27
C PRO A 407 11.33 20.10 -7.53
N LEU A 408 11.87 19.91 -6.33
CA LEU A 408 11.66 18.74 -5.48
C LEU A 408 12.14 17.39 -6.11
N ALA A 409 13.00 17.45 -7.12
CA ALA A 409 13.56 16.24 -7.74
C ALA A 409 14.48 15.48 -6.78
N ALA A 410 15.22 16.18 -5.92
CA ALA A 410 16.08 15.57 -4.91
C ALA A 410 15.27 14.72 -3.91
N GLU A 411 14.05 15.14 -3.60
CA GLU A 411 13.09 14.44 -2.74
C GLU A 411 12.25 13.41 -3.51
N SER A 412 12.55 13.15 -4.78
CA SER A 412 11.79 12.26 -5.67
C SER A 412 10.34 12.72 -5.92
N LEU A 413 10.04 14.00 -5.74
CA LEU A 413 8.73 14.63 -5.90
C LEU A 413 8.67 15.58 -7.11
N ALA A 414 9.49 15.35 -8.14
CA ALA A 414 9.58 16.16 -9.35
C ALA A 414 8.23 16.41 -10.06
N TRP A 415 7.30 15.46 -9.92
CA TRP A 415 5.96 15.51 -10.51
C TRP A 415 5.00 16.48 -9.79
N LEU A 416 5.24 16.81 -8.51
CA LEU A 416 4.28 17.46 -7.63
C LEU A 416 4.00 18.92 -8.06
N LEU A 417 5.04 19.73 -8.23
CA LEU A 417 4.87 21.16 -8.62
C LEU A 417 4.25 21.31 -10.01
N PRO A 418 4.70 20.61 -11.07
CA PRO A 418 4.02 20.63 -12.36
C PRO A 418 2.53 20.25 -12.27
N THR A 419 2.19 19.26 -11.44
CA THR A 419 0.80 18.86 -11.20
C THR A 419 -0.02 20.01 -10.58
N ILE A 420 0.51 20.67 -9.55
CA ILE A 420 -0.15 21.81 -8.90
C ILE A 420 -0.35 22.96 -9.91
N VAL A 421 0.65 23.29 -10.71
CA VAL A 421 0.57 24.34 -11.73
C VAL A 421 -0.56 24.02 -12.74
N CYS A 422 -0.63 22.77 -13.24
CA CYS A 422 -1.69 22.36 -14.16
C CYS A 422 -3.08 22.42 -13.49
N LEU A 423 -3.19 22.06 -12.21
CA LEU A 423 -4.43 22.21 -11.45
C LEU A 423 -4.87 23.68 -11.33
N VAL A 424 -3.93 24.59 -11.05
CA VAL A 424 -4.22 26.03 -11.04
C VAL A 424 -4.67 26.51 -12.42
N ILE A 425 -3.98 26.14 -13.49
CA ILE A 425 -4.38 26.44 -14.85
C ILE A 425 -5.81 25.93 -15.14
N SER A 426 -6.17 24.76 -14.64
CA SER A 426 -7.51 24.19 -14.80
C SER A 426 -8.61 25.06 -14.20
N THR A 427 -8.32 25.92 -13.23
CA THR A 427 -9.27 26.88 -12.64
C THR A 427 -9.53 28.10 -13.51
N VAL A 428 -8.69 28.35 -14.52
CA VAL A 428 -8.77 29.53 -15.40
C VAL A 428 -9.28 29.17 -16.80
N LEU A 429 -9.05 27.94 -17.25
CA LEU A 429 -9.48 27.46 -18.57
C LEU A 429 -11.01 27.48 -18.74
N PRO A 430 -11.54 27.66 -19.98
CA PRO A 430 -12.99 27.70 -20.24
C PRO A 430 -13.69 26.38 -19.94
N ASN A 431 -15.04 26.39 -19.95
CA ASN A 431 -15.91 25.22 -19.73
C ASN A 431 -15.69 24.53 -18.37
N ARG A 432 -15.62 25.33 -17.31
CA ARG A 432 -15.43 24.88 -15.93
C ARG A 432 -16.74 24.33 -15.35
N GLN A 433 -16.66 23.17 -14.70
CA GLN A 433 -17.77 22.55 -14.00
C GLN A 433 -17.33 22.07 -12.61
N LYS A 434 -18.22 22.20 -11.64
CA LYS A 434 -18.01 21.56 -10.35
C LYS A 434 -18.35 20.07 -10.44
N GLY A 435 -17.58 19.26 -9.74
CA GLY A 435 -17.86 17.83 -9.61
C GLY A 435 -19.22 17.57 -8.98
N LYS A 436 -19.86 16.50 -9.40
CA LYS A 436 -21.16 16.07 -8.86
C LYS A 436 -21.06 15.80 -7.36
N VAL A 437 -21.99 16.29 -6.61
CA VAL A 437 -22.18 15.96 -5.18
C VAL A 437 -23.38 15.03 -5.10
N TYR A 438 -23.14 13.76 -4.84
CA TYR A 438 -24.17 12.74 -4.78
C TYR A 438 -25.06 12.94 -3.55
N ASP A 439 -26.36 12.70 -3.68
CA ASP A 439 -27.28 12.68 -2.56
C ASP A 439 -27.15 11.38 -1.75
N PHE A 440 -27.66 11.41 -0.51
CA PHE A 440 -27.54 10.26 0.39
C PHE A 440 -28.18 8.99 -0.17
N ASN A 441 -29.29 9.13 -0.90
CA ASN A 441 -29.99 8.02 -1.54
C ASN A 441 -29.23 7.45 -2.76
N GLU A 442 -28.31 8.23 -3.32
CA GLU A 442 -27.43 7.79 -4.42
C GLU A 442 -26.16 7.11 -3.90
N LEU A 443 -25.68 7.48 -2.69
CA LEU A 443 -24.55 6.87 -2.00
C LEU A 443 -24.94 5.54 -1.38
#